data_caedf888e63a66d85c03879ee9b663c7
#
_entry.id   caedf888e63a66d85c03879ee9b663c7
#
_cell.length_a   1.000
_cell.length_b   1.000
_cell.length_c   1.000
_cell.angle_alpha   90.00
_cell.angle_beta   90.00
_cell.angle_gamma   90.00
#
_symmetry.space_group_name_H-M   'P 1'
#
loop_
_entity.id
_entity.type
_entity.pdbx_description
1 polymer ?
#
loop_
_entity_poly.entity_id
_entity_poly.type
_entity_poly.pdbx_seq_one_letter_code
_entity_poly.pdbx_strand_id
1 'polypeptide(L)'
;MEVGVVRQRRLADDIVAQLETMILEGTLKAGERLPAERALAEQFGVSRPSLREAIQKLAAKGLLVSRHGGGNFVAESLGSTFSDPLLHLLENNRDAQRDLLEFRHTLEGSCAYYAALRATEVDQQRLTEAFAALQDCYDREGKVTRAEEGAADAQFHLAIAEASHNAVLLHTIRGLFDLLKRNVVTNIGGMYALRDETRDMLMSQHRELYEAIMARRAAEAREVIHRHINYVQEVL
;
A
#
# COMPACT_ATOMS: atom_id res chain seq x y z
N MET A 1 53.48 0.34 5.14
CA MET A 1 52.39 -0.45 5.76
C MET A 1 51.16 0.49 5.83
N GLU A 2 50.28 0.42 4.83
CA GLU A 2 49.04 1.21 4.86
C GLU A 2 48.06 0.58 5.85
N VAL A 3 47.77 1.31 6.93
CA VAL A 3 46.78 0.91 7.92
C VAL A 3 45.41 1.34 7.37
N GLY A 4 44.61 0.39 6.88
CA GLY A 4 43.23 0.65 6.47
C GLY A 4 42.43 1.15 7.66
N VAL A 5 41.71 2.27 7.47
CA VAL A 5 40.81 2.85 8.48
C VAL A 5 39.67 1.88 8.71
N VAL A 6 39.65 1.18 9.84
CA VAL A 6 38.52 0.38 10.31
C VAL A 6 37.41 1.37 10.69
N ARG A 7 36.39 1.54 9.84
CA ARG A 7 35.16 2.27 10.18
C ARG A 7 34.41 1.46 11.24
N GLN A 8 34.53 1.86 12.48
CA GLN A 8 33.68 1.35 13.55
C GLN A 8 32.22 1.69 13.18
N ARG A 9 31.35 0.68 13.05
CA ARG A 9 29.90 0.90 12.90
C ARG A 9 29.45 1.77 14.07
N ARG A 10 28.87 2.92 13.78
CA ARG A 10 28.36 3.80 14.84
C ARG A 10 27.08 3.18 15.38
N LEU A 11 26.88 3.22 16.69
CA LEU A 11 25.66 2.72 17.36
C LEU A 11 24.36 3.24 16.70
N ALA A 12 24.37 4.48 16.21
CA ALA A 12 23.26 5.05 15.47
C ALA A 12 22.97 4.27 14.16
N ASP A 13 23.97 3.72 13.48
CA ASP A 13 23.77 2.95 12.25
C ASP A 13 23.15 1.57 12.54
N ASP A 14 23.48 0.97 13.67
CA ASP A 14 22.86 -0.28 14.12
C ASP A 14 21.40 -0.07 14.51
N ILE A 15 21.07 1.04 15.17
CA ILE A 15 19.69 1.44 15.47
C ILE A 15 18.91 1.69 14.17
N VAL A 16 19.50 2.39 13.20
CA VAL A 16 18.90 2.61 11.88
C VAL A 16 18.56 1.28 11.23
N ALA A 17 19.51 0.35 11.15
CA ALA A 17 19.29 -0.96 10.52
C ALA A 17 18.18 -1.75 11.21
N GLN A 18 18.10 -1.70 12.53
CA GLN A 18 17.06 -2.41 13.28
C GLN A 18 15.68 -1.78 13.07
N LEU A 19 15.56 -0.45 13.07
CA LEU A 19 14.30 0.24 12.78
C LEU A 19 13.88 0.04 11.31
N GLU A 20 14.82 0.03 10.37
CA GLU A 20 14.54 -0.31 8.95
C GLU A 20 13.95 -1.72 8.82
N THR A 21 14.53 -2.69 9.52
CA THR A 21 14.00 -4.06 9.55
C THR A 21 12.58 -4.11 10.10
N MET A 22 12.32 -3.43 11.23
CA MET A 22 10.98 -3.37 11.84
C MET A 22 9.93 -2.73 10.91
N ILE A 23 10.33 -1.72 10.13
CA ILE A 23 9.47 -1.08 9.11
C ILE A 23 9.22 -2.04 7.95
N LEU A 24 10.25 -2.72 7.44
CA LEU A 24 10.16 -3.67 6.35
C LEU A 24 9.31 -4.91 6.70
N GLU A 25 9.47 -5.42 7.91
CA GLU A 25 8.69 -6.56 8.41
C GLU A 25 7.25 -6.20 8.83
N GLY A 26 6.90 -4.90 8.82
CA GLY A 26 5.59 -4.41 9.20
C GLY A 26 5.32 -4.40 10.71
N THR A 27 6.34 -4.67 11.55
CA THR A 27 6.28 -4.52 13.01
C THR A 27 6.00 -3.05 13.39
N LEU A 28 6.60 -2.11 12.64
CA LEU A 28 6.25 -0.70 12.65
C LEU A 28 5.46 -0.39 11.38
N LYS A 29 4.20 -0.04 11.54
CA LYS A 29 3.28 0.19 10.40
C LYS A 29 3.46 1.59 9.81
N ALA A 30 3.18 1.73 8.51
CA ALA A 30 3.10 3.05 7.88
C ALA A 30 2.09 3.94 8.61
N GLY A 31 2.47 5.21 8.83
CA GLY A 31 1.67 6.17 9.61
C GLY A 31 1.71 5.96 11.13
N GLU A 32 2.31 4.88 11.62
CA GLU A 32 2.39 4.61 13.05
C GLU A 32 3.31 5.60 13.76
N ARG A 33 2.87 6.03 14.94
CA ARG A 33 3.67 6.91 15.79
C ARG A 33 4.70 6.09 16.57
N LEU A 34 5.97 6.47 16.45
CA LEU A 34 7.04 5.90 17.28
C LEU A 34 6.81 6.26 18.76
N PRO A 35 7.21 5.38 19.68
CA PRO A 35 7.30 5.71 21.10
C PRO A 35 8.13 6.98 21.33
N ALA A 36 7.87 7.68 22.43
CA ALA A 36 8.66 8.86 22.79
C ALA A 36 10.17 8.52 22.81
N GLU A 37 11.03 9.42 22.33
CA GLU A 37 12.50 9.19 22.26
C GLU A 37 13.08 8.62 23.56
N ARG A 38 12.55 9.03 24.72
CA ARG A 38 13.02 8.51 26.02
C ARG A 38 12.71 7.02 26.17
N ALA A 39 11.46 6.64 25.90
CA ALA A 39 11.04 5.25 26.04
C ALA A 39 11.72 4.35 25.00
N LEU A 40 11.86 4.85 23.78
CA LEU A 40 12.52 4.11 22.70
C LEU A 40 14.02 3.93 22.97
N ALA A 41 14.70 4.93 23.54
CA ALA A 41 16.09 4.82 23.95
C ALA A 41 16.29 3.80 25.09
N GLU A 42 15.37 3.75 26.05
CA GLU A 42 15.33 2.73 27.10
C GLU A 42 15.14 1.32 26.52
N GLN A 43 14.22 1.14 25.57
CA GLN A 43 13.95 -0.16 24.90
C GLN A 43 15.16 -0.67 24.11
N PHE A 44 15.87 0.23 23.42
CA PHE A 44 17.10 -0.12 22.68
C PHE A 44 18.34 -0.20 23.58
N GLY A 45 18.26 0.20 24.85
CA GLY A 45 19.40 0.24 25.78
C GLY A 45 20.49 1.23 25.34
N VAL A 46 20.11 2.35 24.69
CA VAL A 46 21.03 3.31 24.07
C VAL A 46 20.88 4.71 24.65
N SER A 47 21.85 5.59 24.40
CA SER A 47 21.76 6.99 24.76
C SER A 47 20.73 7.73 23.88
N ARG A 48 20.02 8.71 24.46
CA ARG A 48 19.08 9.58 23.72
C ARG A 48 19.74 10.29 22.52
N PRO A 49 20.99 10.82 22.62
CA PRO A 49 21.66 11.39 21.45
C PRO A 49 21.86 10.40 20.31
N SER A 50 22.29 9.15 20.61
CA SER A 50 22.47 8.12 19.56
C SER A 50 21.15 7.75 18.89
N LEU A 51 20.05 7.63 19.65
CA LEU A 51 18.73 7.39 19.08
C LEU A 51 18.27 8.57 18.22
N ARG A 52 18.47 9.81 18.67
CA ARG A 52 18.09 11.01 17.89
C ARG A 52 18.87 11.10 16.59
N GLU A 53 20.16 10.76 16.57
CA GLU A 53 20.95 10.67 15.34
C GLU A 53 20.36 9.62 14.39
N ALA A 54 19.96 8.44 14.90
CA ALA A 54 19.32 7.40 14.10
C ALA A 54 17.97 7.87 13.52
N ILE A 55 17.12 8.51 14.33
CA ILE A 55 15.86 9.09 13.88
C ILE A 55 16.07 10.14 12.79
N GLN A 56 17.07 11.02 12.94
CA GLN A 56 17.40 12.03 11.93
C GLN A 56 17.87 11.37 10.62
N LYS A 57 18.66 10.31 10.69
CA LYS A 57 19.09 9.53 9.51
C LYS A 57 17.91 8.88 8.81
N LEU A 58 16.98 8.29 9.56
CA LEU A 58 15.76 7.68 8.99
C LEU A 58 14.83 8.74 8.40
N ALA A 59 14.72 9.91 9.03
CA ALA A 59 13.96 11.04 8.46
C ALA A 59 14.62 11.56 7.19
N ALA A 60 15.94 11.68 7.13
CA ALA A 60 16.67 12.05 5.91
C ALA A 60 16.52 11.02 4.78
N LYS A 61 16.31 9.74 5.10
CA LYS A 61 15.98 8.67 4.16
C LYS A 61 14.50 8.66 3.77
N GLY A 62 13.67 9.52 4.35
CA GLY A 62 12.22 9.55 4.09
C GLY A 62 11.44 8.39 4.73
N LEU A 63 12.05 7.62 5.63
CA LEU A 63 11.40 6.51 6.33
C LEU A 63 10.60 6.96 7.55
N LEU A 64 10.97 8.11 8.12
CA LEU A 64 10.26 8.75 9.23
C LEU A 64 9.88 10.20 8.87
N VAL A 65 8.77 10.66 9.44
CA VAL A 65 8.31 12.05 9.35
C VAL A 65 8.18 12.61 10.77
N SER A 66 8.88 13.72 11.05
CA SER A 66 8.76 14.43 12.32
C SER A 66 7.66 15.49 12.21
N ARG A 67 6.64 15.42 13.07
CA ARG A 67 5.57 16.42 13.17
C ARG A 67 5.86 17.34 14.37
N HIS A 68 5.87 18.66 14.15
CA HIS A 68 6.16 19.63 15.22
C HIS A 68 5.17 19.46 16.37
N GLY A 69 5.66 19.21 17.60
CA GLY A 69 4.83 18.91 18.77
C GLY A 69 4.17 17.53 18.78
N GLY A 70 4.21 16.77 17.68
CA GLY A 70 3.50 15.49 17.51
C GLY A 70 4.38 14.23 17.68
N GLY A 71 5.69 14.36 17.53
CA GLY A 71 6.63 13.22 17.58
C GLY A 71 7.04 12.71 16.19
N ASN A 72 7.64 11.50 16.16
CA ASN A 72 8.11 10.86 14.95
C ASN A 72 7.12 9.77 14.52
N PHE A 73 6.83 9.70 13.23
CA PHE A 73 5.90 8.75 12.61
C PHE A 73 6.62 8.00 11.50
N VAL A 74 6.28 6.74 11.30
CA VAL A 74 6.69 6.00 10.10
C VAL A 74 6.05 6.69 8.89
N ALA A 75 6.81 6.89 7.82
CA ALA A 75 6.29 7.50 6.61
C ALA A 75 5.14 6.65 6.02
N GLU A 76 4.06 7.29 5.62
CA GLU A 76 2.91 6.63 5.01
C GLU A 76 3.25 6.10 3.61
N SER A 77 4.20 6.74 2.94
CA SER A 77 4.74 6.32 1.64
C SER A 77 6.23 6.64 1.54
N LEU A 78 6.99 5.81 0.84
CA LEU A 78 8.38 6.12 0.50
C LEU A 78 8.39 7.18 -0.61
N GLY A 79 8.56 8.44 -0.18
CA GLY A 79 8.72 9.56 -1.10
C GLY A 79 7.41 10.21 -1.52
N SER A 80 6.96 11.20 -0.76
CA SER A 80 5.89 12.16 -1.15
C SER A 80 6.24 12.95 -2.43
N THR A 81 7.44 12.78 -2.97
CA THR A 81 7.95 13.47 -4.17
C THR A 81 7.43 12.88 -5.48
N PHE A 82 6.91 11.66 -5.47
CA PHE A 82 6.40 11.01 -6.68
C PHE A 82 4.95 11.37 -7.03
N SER A 83 4.15 11.79 -6.03
CA SER A 83 2.71 11.92 -6.22
C SER A 83 2.28 13.22 -6.93
N ASP A 84 2.93 14.33 -6.70
CA ASP A 84 2.41 15.64 -7.13
C ASP A 84 2.49 15.89 -8.66
N PRO A 85 3.63 15.72 -9.35
CA PRO A 85 3.69 15.92 -10.81
C PRO A 85 2.92 14.86 -11.59
N LEU A 86 2.92 13.61 -11.11
CA LEU A 86 2.23 12.50 -11.75
C LEU A 86 0.72 12.60 -11.58
N LEU A 87 0.24 13.03 -10.41
CA LEU A 87 -1.17 13.31 -10.17
C LEU A 87 -1.74 14.31 -11.18
N HIS A 88 -1.03 15.41 -11.39
CA HIS A 88 -1.47 16.46 -12.33
C HIS A 88 -1.51 15.97 -13.79
N LEU A 89 -0.55 15.12 -14.18
CA LEU A 89 -0.54 14.49 -15.51
C LEU A 89 -1.73 13.54 -15.69
N LEU A 90 -2.05 12.74 -14.68
CA LEU A 90 -3.12 11.74 -14.73
C LEU A 90 -4.52 12.34 -14.69
N GLU A 91 -4.71 13.48 -14.02
CA GLU A 91 -6.02 14.18 -13.98
C GLU A 91 -6.49 14.65 -15.35
N ASN A 92 -5.56 14.96 -16.26
CA ASN A 92 -5.85 15.65 -17.52
C ASN A 92 -5.39 14.91 -18.79
N ASN A 93 -4.84 13.69 -18.66
CA ASN A 93 -4.28 12.95 -19.78
C ASN A 93 -4.80 11.50 -19.79
N ARG A 94 -5.58 11.17 -20.83
CA ARG A 94 -6.14 9.81 -21.00
C ARG A 94 -5.06 8.76 -21.23
N ASP A 95 -3.97 9.09 -21.91
CA ASP A 95 -2.87 8.16 -22.16
C ASP A 95 -2.19 7.81 -20.82
N ALA A 96 -1.94 8.81 -19.97
CA ALA A 96 -1.38 8.59 -18.65
C ALA A 96 -2.31 7.76 -17.73
N GLN A 97 -3.63 7.90 -17.86
CA GLN A 97 -4.59 7.03 -17.16
C GLN A 97 -4.50 5.58 -17.63
N ARG A 98 -4.28 5.36 -18.92
CA ARG A 98 -4.07 4.04 -19.50
C ARG A 98 -2.75 3.42 -19.03
N ASP A 99 -1.68 4.20 -19.05
CA ASP A 99 -0.36 3.77 -18.53
C ASP A 99 -0.46 3.36 -17.05
N LEU A 100 -1.28 4.06 -16.24
CA LEU A 100 -1.53 3.68 -14.85
C LEU A 100 -2.26 2.33 -14.74
N LEU A 101 -3.21 2.03 -15.61
CA LEU A 101 -3.88 0.73 -15.63
C LEU A 101 -2.92 -0.41 -16.03
N GLU A 102 -2.03 -0.18 -17.00
CA GLU A 102 -0.98 -1.14 -17.36
C GLU A 102 -0.03 -1.40 -16.19
N PHE A 103 0.33 -0.34 -15.46
CA PHE A 103 1.13 -0.44 -14.25
C PHE A 103 0.40 -1.22 -13.15
N ARG A 104 -0.89 -0.92 -12.90
CA ARG A 104 -1.74 -1.67 -11.96
C ARG A 104 -1.81 -3.14 -12.33
N HIS A 105 -2.09 -3.46 -13.59
CA HIS A 105 -2.13 -4.83 -14.10
C HIS A 105 -0.89 -5.62 -13.71
N THR A 106 0.30 -5.04 -13.90
CA THR A 106 1.58 -5.68 -13.58
C THR A 106 1.79 -5.87 -12.09
N LEU A 107 1.61 -4.82 -11.29
CA LEU A 107 1.89 -4.86 -9.86
C LEU A 107 0.84 -5.64 -9.07
N GLU A 108 -0.43 -5.38 -9.33
CA GLU A 108 -1.51 -6.03 -8.60
C GLU A 108 -1.61 -7.52 -8.93
N GLY A 109 -1.29 -7.92 -10.18
CA GLY A 109 -1.12 -9.33 -10.55
C GLY A 109 -0.06 -10.04 -9.72
N SER A 110 1.06 -9.37 -9.47
CA SER A 110 2.12 -9.89 -8.60
C SER A 110 1.67 -9.93 -7.14
N CYS A 111 0.98 -8.91 -6.66
CA CYS A 111 0.44 -8.87 -5.29
C CYS A 111 -0.55 -10.01 -5.04
N ALA A 112 -1.51 -10.22 -5.91
CA ALA A 112 -2.51 -11.28 -5.79
C ALA A 112 -1.87 -12.68 -5.78
N TYR A 113 -0.90 -12.91 -6.67
CA TYR A 113 -0.15 -14.16 -6.72
C TYR A 113 0.57 -14.45 -5.40
N TYR A 114 1.33 -13.48 -4.88
CA TYR A 114 2.07 -13.67 -3.63
C TYR A 114 1.16 -13.66 -2.40
N ALA A 115 0.06 -12.92 -2.39
CA ALA A 115 -0.95 -12.97 -1.34
C ALA A 115 -1.51 -14.39 -1.20
N ALA A 116 -1.90 -15.03 -2.29
CA ALA A 116 -2.38 -16.40 -2.26
C ALA A 116 -1.35 -17.40 -1.70
N LEU A 117 -0.05 -17.16 -1.93
CA LEU A 117 1.01 -18.04 -1.42
C LEU A 117 1.40 -17.78 0.04
N ARG A 118 1.29 -16.53 0.51
CA ARG A 118 1.95 -16.07 1.74
C ARG A 118 1.01 -15.55 2.82
N ALA A 119 -0.27 -15.26 2.49
CA ALA A 119 -1.22 -14.71 3.45
C ALA A 119 -1.27 -15.56 4.73
N THR A 120 -1.05 -14.91 5.86
CA THR A 120 -1.24 -15.49 7.19
C THR A 120 -2.72 -15.50 7.57
N GLU A 121 -3.09 -16.13 8.68
CA GLU A 121 -4.45 -16.08 9.20
C GLU A 121 -4.91 -14.64 9.50
N VAL A 122 -3.99 -13.80 10.01
CA VAL A 122 -4.26 -12.38 10.27
C VAL A 122 -4.53 -11.61 8.98
N ASP A 123 -3.78 -11.91 7.91
CA ASP A 123 -4.00 -11.29 6.60
C ASP A 123 -5.32 -11.75 5.98
N GLN A 124 -5.66 -13.03 6.12
CA GLN A 124 -6.94 -13.56 5.66
C GLN A 124 -8.13 -12.89 6.36
N GLN A 125 -8.01 -12.63 7.66
CA GLN A 125 -9.03 -11.88 8.39
C GLN A 125 -9.16 -10.44 7.87
N ARG A 126 -8.03 -9.74 7.66
CA ARG A 126 -8.03 -8.36 7.10
C ARG A 126 -8.59 -8.30 5.68
N LEU A 127 -8.25 -9.30 4.84
CA LEU A 127 -8.82 -9.44 3.50
C LEU A 127 -10.34 -9.64 3.56
N THR A 128 -10.81 -10.47 4.50
CA THR A 128 -12.24 -10.70 4.70
C THR A 128 -12.95 -9.42 5.13
N GLU A 129 -12.39 -8.66 6.07
CA GLU A 129 -12.94 -7.38 6.53
C GLU A 129 -12.98 -6.34 5.39
N ALA A 130 -11.90 -6.24 4.59
CA ALA A 130 -11.84 -5.31 3.46
C ALA A 130 -12.83 -5.70 2.35
N PHE A 131 -12.94 -7.00 2.03
CA PHE A 131 -13.92 -7.50 1.06
C PHE A 131 -15.35 -7.28 1.53
N ALA A 132 -15.66 -7.53 2.80
CA ALA A 132 -16.98 -7.29 3.37
C ALA A 132 -17.37 -5.81 3.32
N ALA A 133 -16.42 -4.90 3.59
CA ALA A 133 -16.65 -3.45 3.48
C ALA A 133 -16.94 -3.03 2.03
N LEU A 134 -16.21 -3.60 1.06
CA LEU A 134 -16.45 -3.37 -0.36
C LEU A 134 -17.83 -3.88 -0.78
N GLN A 135 -18.19 -5.10 -0.38
CA GLN A 135 -19.50 -5.69 -0.67
C GLN A 135 -20.64 -4.87 -0.06
N ASP A 136 -20.51 -4.41 1.19
CA ASP A 136 -21.50 -3.55 1.84
C ASP A 136 -21.74 -2.24 1.08
N CYS A 137 -20.68 -1.65 0.49
CA CYS A 137 -20.82 -0.49 -0.40
C CYS A 137 -21.66 -0.82 -1.65
N TYR A 138 -21.48 -2.00 -2.24
CA TYR A 138 -22.27 -2.44 -3.39
C TYR A 138 -23.72 -2.73 -3.02
N ASP A 139 -23.97 -3.38 -1.88
CA ASP A 139 -25.31 -3.77 -1.41
C ASP A 139 -26.17 -2.55 -1.00
N ARG A 140 -25.54 -1.43 -0.63
CA ARG A 140 -26.20 -0.17 -0.25
C ARG A 140 -26.36 0.82 -1.41
N GLU A 141 -26.71 0.34 -2.58
CA GLU A 141 -26.87 1.14 -3.76
C GLU A 141 -27.71 2.42 -3.55
N GLY A 142 -27.22 3.54 -4.11
CA GLY A 142 -27.87 4.85 -3.97
C GLY A 142 -27.72 5.52 -2.59
N LYS A 143 -27.12 4.84 -1.60
CA LYS A 143 -26.87 5.36 -0.25
C LYS A 143 -25.37 5.59 0.04
N VAL A 144 -24.52 5.18 -0.88
CA VAL A 144 -23.06 5.29 -0.78
C VAL A 144 -22.56 6.24 -1.84
N THR A 145 -21.64 7.12 -1.49
CA THR A 145 -21.00 8.02 -2.45
C THR A 145 -19.94 7.26 -3.28
N ARG A 146 -19.68 7.73 -4.49
CA ARG A 146 -18.58 7.21 -5.35
C ARG A 146 -17.22 7.25 -4.65
N ALA A 147 -17.01 8.25 -3.78
CA ALA A 147 -15.78 8.37 -3.02
C ALA A 147 -15.67 7.29 -1.94
N GLU A 148 -16.76 6.91 -1.29
CA GLU A 148 -16.79 5.79 -0.32
C GLU A 148 -16.57 4.46 -1.02
N GLU A 149 -17.23 4.21 -2.13
CA GLU A 149 -17.07 2.99 -2.93
C GLU A 149 -15.63 2.85 -3.46
N GLY A 150 -15.08 3.92 -4.07
CA GLY A 150 -13.68 3.93 -4.52
C GLY A 150 -12.66 3.81 -3.39
N ALA A 151 -12.99 4.28 -2.18
CA ALA A 151 -12.15 4.08 -1.03
C ALA A 151 -12.16 2.63 -0.53
N ALA A 152 -13.32 1.98 -0.54
CA ALA A 152 -13.46 0.57 -0.17
C ALA A 152 -12.75 -0.35 -1.18
N ASP A 153 -12.90 -0.07 -2.47
CA ASP A 153 -12.21 -0.77 -3.55
C ASP A 153 -10.67 -0.65 -3.41
N ALA A 154 -10.15 0.56 -3.30
CA ALA A 154 -8.73 0.78 -3.11
C ALA A 154 -8.19 0.11 -1.83
N GLN A 155 -8.99 0.08 -0.74
CA GLN A 155 -8.61 -0.57 0.50
C GLN A 155 -8.53 -2.09 0.35
N PHE A 156 -9.43 -2.72 -0.43
CA PHE A 156 -9.36 -4.14 -0.73
C PHE A 156 -8.09 -4.48 -1.52
N HIS A 157 -7.75 -3.73 -2.55
CA HIS A 157 -6.51 -3.91 -3.31
C HIS A 157 -5.25 -3.69 -2.46
N LEU A 158 -5.28 -2.73 -1.52
CA LEU A 158 -4.18 -2.52 -0.58
C LEU A 158 -4.02 -3.70 0.39
N ALA A 159 -5.12 -4.27 0.89
CA ALA A 159 -5.08 -5.44 1.76
C ALA A 159 -4.46 -6.67 1.04
N ILE A 160 -4.71 -6.83 -0.27
CA ILE A 160 -4.04 -7.85 -1.10
C ILE A 160 -2.53 -7.58 -1.19
N ALA A 161 -2.13 -6.32 -1.39
CA ALA A 161 -0.72 -5.96 -1.43
C ALA A 161 -0.01 -6.21 -0.09
N GLU A 162 -0.66 -5.93 1.04
CA GLU A 162 -0.18 -6.26 2.38
C GLU A 162 0.02 -7.77 2.57
N ALA A 163 -0.99 -8.57 2.19
CA ALA A 163 -0.96 -10.03 2.27
C ALA A 163 0.10 -10.67 1.36
N SER A 164 0.63 -9.95 0.38
CA SER A 164 1.71 -10.44 -0.48
C SER A 164 3.04 -10.65 0.26
N HIS A 165 3.22 -10.05 1.44
CA HIS A 165 4.47 -10.00 2.19
C HIS A 165 5.69 -9.65 1.32
N ASN A 166 5.48 -8.78 0.31
CA ASN A 166 6.54 -8.21 -0.49
C ASN A 166 6.63 -6.70 -0.19
N ALA A 167 7.60 -6.33 0.65
CA ALA A 167 7.77 -4.96 1.09
C ALA A 167 7.92 -3.95 -0.07
N VAL A 168 8.58 -4.35 -1.16
CA VAL A 168 8.80 -3.48 -2.32
C VAL A 168 7.47 -3.23 -3.06
N LEU A 169 6.69 -4.28 -3.34
CA LEU A 169 5.37 -4.14 -3.96
C LEU A 169 4.43 -3.30 -3.07
N LEU A 170 4.39 -3.60 -1.78
CA LEU A 170 3.56 -2.87 -0.82
C LEU A 170 3.93 -1.38 -0.77
N HIS A 171 5.21 -1.05 -0.64
CA HIS A 171 5.65 0.34 -0.61
C HIS A 171 5.37 1.08 -1.92
N THR A 172 5.51 0.41 -3.07
CA THR A 172 5.20 0.99 -4.37
C THR A 172 3.71 1.30 -4.48
N ILE A 173 2.84 0.36 -4.11
CA ILE A 173 1.38 0.56 -4.12
C ILE A 173 0.96 1.63 -3.11
N ARG A 174 1.50 1.62 -1.89
CA ARG A 174 1.21 2.67 -0.90
C ARG A 174 1.63 4.07 -1.36
N GLY A 175 2.81 4.19 -2.00
CA GLY A 175 3.28 5.46 -2.54
C GLY A 175 2.36 6.05 -3.62
N LEU A 176 1.59 5.19 -4.28
CA LEU A 176 0.63 5.53 -5.32
C LEU A 176 -0.83 5.41 -4.85
N PHE A 177 -1.05 5.09 -3.57
CA PHE A 177 -2.38 4.77 -3.06
C PHE A 177 -3.40 5.89 -3.30
N ASP A 178 -3.05 7.13 -3.01
CA ASP A 178 -3.94 8.27 -3.25
C ASP A 178 -4.24 8.46 -4.74
N LEU A 179 -3.26 8.18 -5.59
CA LEU A 179 -3.39 8.18 -7.03
C LEU A 179 -4.35 7.07 -7.50
N LEU A 180 -4.14 5.86 -7.00
CA LEU A 180 -4.99 4.70 -7.29
C LEU A 180 -6.43 4.94 -6.84
N LYS A 181 -6.62 5.44 -5.62
CA LYS A 181 -7.93 5.81 -5.09
C LYS A 181 -8.65 6.83 -5.96
N ARG A 182 -7.97 7.89 -6.42
CA ARG A 182 -8.55 8.89 -7.33
C ARG A 182 -8.87 8.29 -8.69
N ASN A 183 -7.99 7.47 -9.24
CA ASN A 183 -8.21 6.77 -10.51
C ASN A 183 -9.43 5.85 -10.42
N VAL A 184 -9.55 5.04 -9.36
CA VAL A 184 -10.73 4.19 -9.12
C VAL A 184 -12.01 5.03 -9.04
N VAL A 185 -12.03 6.13 -8.27
CA VAL A 185 -13.18 7.03 -8.18
C VAL A 185 -13.55 7.64 -9.54
N THR A 186 -12.56 8.00 -10.35
CA THR A 186 -12.77 8.53 -11.71
C THR A 186 -13.33 7.45 -12.62
N ASN A 187 -12.76 6.25 -12.57
CA ASN A 187 -13.17 5.10 -13.38
C ASN A 187 -14.57 4.65 -13.02
N ILE A 188 -14.87 4.46 -11.72
CA ILE A 188 -16.22 4.18 -11.23
C ILE A 188 -17.17 5.27 -11.71
N GLY A 189 -16.78 6.55 -11.66
CA GLY A 189 -17.59 7.66 -12.18
C GLY A 189 -17.92 7.57 -13.66
N GLY A 190 -16.99 7.13 -14.48
CA GLY A 190 -17.22 6.86 -15.92
C GLY A 190 -18.11 5.64 -16.16
N MET A 191 -17.92 4.57 -15.39
CA MET A 191 -18.66 3.32 -15.50
C MET A 191 -20.14 3.46 -15.10
N TYR A 192 -20.45 4.23 -14.06
CA TYR A 192 -21.84 4.49 -13.65
C TYR A 192 -22.70 5.17 -14.73
N ALA A 193 -22.06 5.83 -15.69
CA ALA A 193 -22.76 6.36 -16.84
C ALA A 193 -23.14 5.26 -17.87
N LEU A 194 -22.61 4.05 -17.69
CA LEU A 194 -22.66 3.04 -18.74
C LEU A 194 -23.62 1.89 -18.47
N ARG A 195 -23.77 1.28 -17.29
CA ARG A 195 -24.79 0.20 -17.01
C ARG A 195 -24.61 -0.42 -15.61
N ASP A 196 -25.74 -0.89 -15.01
CA ASP A 196 -25.78 -1.73 -13.80
C ASP A 196 -24.97 -3.03 -13.97
N GLU A 197 -25.01 -3.65 -15.18
CA GLU A 197 -24.25 -4.85 -15.55
C GLU A 197 -22.74 -4.73 -15.32
N THR A 198 -22.17 -3.52 -15.47
CA THR A 198 -20.74 -3.27 -15.25
C THR A 198 -20.38 -3.38 -13.78
N ARG A 199 -21.25 -2.88 -12.91
CA ARG A 199 -21.08 -2.90 -11.47
C ARG A 199 -21.11 -4.33 -10.93
N ASP A 200 -22.08 -5.13 -11.35
CA ASP A 200 -22.20 -6.54 -10.96
C ASP A 200 -21.00 -7.36 -11.43
N MET A 201 -20.51 -7.09 -12.64
CA MET A 201 -19.31 -7.74 -13.17
C MET A 201 -18.07 -7.44 -12.33
N LEU A 202 -17.84 -6.19 -11.95
CA LEU A 202 -16.72 -5.81 -11.10
C LEU A 202 -16.79 -6.50 -9.74
N MET A 203 -17.96 -6.51 -9.11
CA MET A 203 -18.13 -7.18 -7.82
C MET A 203 -17.95 -8.69 -7.91
N SER A 204 -18.41 -9.31 -9.02
CA SER A 204 -18.15 -10.72 -9.29
C SER A 204 -16.66 -11.02 -9.40
N GLN A 205 -15.90 -10.19 -10.10
CA GLN A 205 -14.44 -10.34 -10.24
C GLN A 205 -13.71 -10.13 -8.91
N HIS A 206 -14.12 -9.18 -8.07
CA HIS A 206 -13.57 -9.01 -6.73
C HIS A 206 -13.82 -10.24 -5.85
N ARG A 207 -15.01 -10.84 -5.94
CA ARG A 207 -15.35 -12.07 -5.22
C ARG A 207 -14.48 -13.24 -5.68
N GLU A 208 -14.36 -13.45 -6.98
CA GLU A 208 -13.49 -14.49 -7.54
C GLU A 208 -12.03 -14.31 -7.09
N LEU A 209 -11.53 -13.08 -7.07
CA LEU A 209 -10.18 -12.75 -6.60
C LEU A 209 -10.00 -13.09 -5.13
N TYR A 210 -10.94 -12.66 -4.29
CA TYR A 210 -10.96 -12.98 -2.87
C TYR A 210 -10.94 -14.49 -2.64
N GLU A 211 -11.83 -15.23 -3.30
CA GLU A 211 -11.94 -16.68 -3.18
C GLU A 211 -10.67 -17.42 -3.66
N ALA A 212 -10.05 -16.95 -4.74
CA ALA A 212 -8.81 -17.52 -5.25
C ALA A 212 -7.65 -17.32 -4.26
N ILE A 213 -7.55 -16.14 -3.62
CA ILE A 213 -6.52 -15.87 -2.60
C ILE A 213 -6.76 -16.73 -1.35
N MET A 214 -8.00 -16.75 -0.84
CA MET A 214 -8.35 -17.54 0.35
C MET A 214 -8.14 -19.05 0.14
N ALA A 215 -8.40 -19.53 -1.07
CA ALA A 215 -8.16 -20.93 -1.46
C ALA A 215 -6.70 -21.22 -1.87
N ARG A 216 -5.78 -20.23 -1.74
CA ARG A 216 -4.35 -20.34 -2.09
C ARG A 216 -4.07 -20.70 -3.54
N ARG A 217 -4.97 -20.34 -4.45
CA ARG A 217 -4.87 -20.60 -5.89
C ARG A 217 -4.14 -19.43 -6.60
N ALA A 218 -2.81 -19.38 -6.44
CA ALA A 218 -1.98 -18.23 -6.80
C ALA A 218 -2.04 -17.85 -8.30
N ALA A 219 -1.99 -18.84 -9.19
CA ALA A 219 -2.09 -18.58 -10.64
C ALA A 219 -3.45 -18.00 -11.01
N GLU A 220 -4.53 -18.56 -10.43
CA GLU A 220 -5.90 -18.09 -10.65
C GLU A 220 -6.11 -16.67 -10.08
N ALA A 221 -5.60 -16.39 -8.87
CA ALA A 221 -5.67 -15.04 -8.30
C ALA A 221 -5.03 -13.99 -9.21
N ARG A 222 -3.89 -14.31 -9.83
CA ARG A 222 -3.24 -13.44 -10.84
C ARG A 222 -4.11 -13.25 -12.08
N GLU A 223 -4.64 -14.33 -12.61
CA GLU A 223 -5.50 -14.29 -13.80
C GLU A 223 -6.75 -13.44 -13.56
N VAL A 224 -7.39 -13.60 -12.41
CA VAL A 224 -8.61 -12.86 -12.07
C VAL A 224 -8.34 -11.37 -11.98
N ILE A 225 -7.27 -10.94 -11.27
CA ILE A 225 -6.94 -9.52 -11.17
C ILE A 225 -6.53 -8.92 -12.52
N HIS A 226 -5.83 -9.67 -13.37
CA HIS A 226 -5.51 -9.23 -14.72
C HIS A 226 -6.78 -9.02 -15.55
N ARG A 227 -7.72 -9.96 -15.50
CA ARG A 227 -9.02 -9.84 -16.18
C ARG A 227 -9.81 -8.65 -15.64
N HIS A 228 -9.77 -8.42 -14.32
CA HIS A 228 -10.42 -7.28 -13.68
C HIS A 228 -9.86 -5.94 -14.19
N ILE A 229 -8.55 -5.76 -14.19
CA ILE A 229 -7.93 -4.49 -14.66
C ILE A 229 -8.15 -4.30 -16.17
N ASN A 230 -8.08 -5.36 -16.97
CA ASN A 230 -8.38 -5.29 -18.41
C ASN A 230 -9.84 -4.88 -18.63
N TYR A 231 -10.79 -5.44 -17.87
CA TYR A 231 -12.20 -5.05 -17.96
C TYR A 231 -12.40 -3.58 -17.59
N VAL A 232 -11.73 -3.08 -16.53
CA VAL A 232 -11.73 -1.65 -16.19
C VAL A 232 -11.23 -0.81 -17.38
N GLN A 233 -10.19 -1.25 -18.07
CA GLN A 233 -9.61 -0.55 -19.23
C GLN A 233 -10.53 -0.55 -20.45
N GLU A 234 -11.30 -1.62 -20.65
CA GLU A 234 -12.23 -1.76 -21.79
C GLU A 234 -13.49 -0.91 -21.64
N VAL A 235 -13.95 -0.67 -20.40
CA VAL A 235 -15.19 0.06 -20.14
C VAL A 235 -14.98 1.56 -19.86
N LEU A 236 -13.74 2.05 -19.88
CA LEU A 236 -13.34 3.47 -19.76
C LEU A 236 -13.08 4.11 -21.12
#